data_0678c44a31f2ea65ff23e2d739bce4d5
#
_entry.id   0678c44a31f2ea65ff23e2d739bce4d5
#
_cell.length_a   1.000
_cell.length_b   1.000
_cell.length_c   1.000
_cell.angle_alpha   90.00
_cell.angle_beta   90.00
_cell.angle_gamma   90.00
#
_symmetry.space_group_name_H-M   'P 1'
#
loop_
_entity.id
_entity.type
_entity.pdbx_description
1 polymer ?
#
loop_
_entity_poly.entity_id
_entity_poly.type
_entity_poly.pdbx_seq_one_letter_code
_entity_poly.pdbx_strand_id
1 'polypeptide(L)'
;MDSLAEQPSPDLPTLERMARMRKLWQWLALLVVSLLFAGALELAALPAALLIGPMLAAIVAGTNGATVRVPRLLFGAAQAIVGCLVAASISADIFPVFYREWPLFLGVVVATVTASSLLGWLISRWRILPGTTAVWGSSPGAATAMVLMAGAFGADQRLVAFMQYLRVIFVSMTAALVAKMWVDTSGIEIPPIIWFPPIDAQAFAATIGIALVGGLSGKICRLPSPYFLGTFIFGGVIHLGLGVEMQLPPWLLAISYAMVGWSIGLNFTRAILRHATRALPQIIASIVALIAFCGGLAFMISHLLGIDPLTAYLATSPGGMDSIAIIAAAAQNVDISFVMALQSARFLIVLLVGPSVARLVARSVRQ
;
A
#
# COMPACT_ATOMS: atom_id res chain seq x y z
N MET A 1 42.32 29.77 8.24
CA MET A 1 42.31 30.88 7.28
C MET A 1 41.99 30.26 5.97
N ASP A 2 40.93 30.51 5.52
CA ASP A 2 40.20 31.02 4.41
C ASP A 2 38.80 30.46 4.29
N SER A 3 37.90 31.39 4.38
CA SER A 3 36.46 31.27 4.19
C SER A 3 36.15 30.82 2.77
N LEU A 4 35.70 29.58 2.58
CA LEU A 4 34.96 29.23 1.40
C LEU A 4 33.51 29.68 1.64
N ALA A 5 33.24 30.92 1.22
CA ALA A 5 31.90 31.45 1.09
C ALA A 5 31.10 30.52 0.17
N GLU A 6 30.08 29.88 0.72
CA GLU A 6 29.06 29.12 0.03
C GLU A 6 28.35 30.02 -0.96
N GLN A 7 28.71 29.94 -2.25
CA GLN A 7 28.01 30.66 -3.31
C GLN A 7 26.58 30.11 -3.39
N PRO A 8 25.55 30.99 -3.32
CA PRO A 8 24.17 30.55 -3.52
C PRO A 8 24.00 30.09 -4.95
N SER A 9 23.50 28.86 -5.11
CA SER A 9 23.20 28.26 -6.40
C SER A 9 22.14 29.08 -7.16
N PRO A 10 22.30 29.30 -8.51
CA PRO A 10 21.46 30.21 -9.31
C PRO A 10 20.04 29.75 -9.64
N ASP A 11 19.49 28.72 -9.01
CA ASP A 11 18.19 28.11 -9.37
C ASP A 11 16.99 28.59 -8.51
N LEU A 12 17.08 29.75 -7.87
CA LEU A 12 16.13 30.23 -6.85
C LEU A 12 14.82 30.93 -7.31
N PRO A 13 14.57 31.36 -8.58
CA PRO A 13 13.35 32.13 -8.88
C PRO A 13 12.08 31.26 -9.09
N THR A 14 12.16 29.97 -9.32
CA THR A 14 10.98 29.13 -9.64
C THR A 14 10.38 28.39 -8.45
N LEU A 15 11.06 28.40 -7.30
CA LEU A 15 10.70 27.62 -6.11
C LEU A 15 9.54 28.21 -5.28
N GLU A 16 9.11 29.45 -5.55
CA GLU A 16 8.18 30.16 -4.68
C GLU A 16 6.77 30.36 -5.23
N ARG A 17 6.40 29.78 -6.37
CA ARG A 17 5.09 30.06 -6.96
C ARG A 17 3.93 29.66 -6.04
N MET A 18 3.97 28.47 -5.44
CA MET A 18 2.93 28.05 -4.50
C MET A 18 3.07 28.69 -3.12
N ALA A 19 4.28 28.95 -2.64
CA ALA A 19 4.50 29.62 -1.36
C ALA A 19 3.89 31.03 -1.29
N ARG A 20 3.82 31.74 -2.42
CA ARG A 20 3.19 33.08 -2.54
C ARG A 20 1.67 33.01 -2.57
N MET A 21 1.06 31.86 -2.85
CA MET A 21 -0.39 31.71 -2.90
C MET A 21 -0.98 31.66 -1.49
N ARG A 22 -2.18 32.25 -1.29
CA ARG A 22 -2.94 32.08 -0.05
C ARG A 22 -3.22 30.59 0.19
N LYS A 23 -3.20 30.14 1.44
CA LYS A 23 -3.39 28.70 1.80
C LYS A 23 -4.66 28.10 1.19
N LEU A 24 -5.75 28.88 1.11
CA LEU A 24 -6.99 28.44 0.48
C LEU A 24 -6.78 28.04 -0.98
N TRP A 25 -6.08 28.87 -1.77
CA TRP A 25 -5.81 28.58 -3.17
C TRP A 25 -4.87 27.37 -3.35
N GLN A 26 -3.92 27.17 -2.42
CA GLN A 26 -3.09 25.96 -2.42
C GLN A 26 -3.93 24.70 -2.22
N TRP A 27 -4.90 24.71 -1.28
CA TRP A 27 -5.82 23.60 -1.07
C TRP A 27 -6.74 23.36 -2.26
N LEU A 28 -7.30 24.40 -2.86
CA LEU A 28 -8.14 24.27 -4.06
C LEU A 28 -7.34 23.71 -5.25
N ALA A 29 -6.15 24.24 -5.50
CA ALA A 29 -5.27 23.71 -6.55
C ALA A 29 -4.92 22.23 -6.30
N LEU A 30 -4.58 21.89 -5.05
CA LEU A 30 -4.27 20.52 -4.67
C LEU A 30 -5.47 19.58 -4.92
N LEU A 31 -6.68 20.01 -4.55
CA LEU A 31 -7.90 19.24 -4.77
C LEU A 31 -8.18 19.04 -6.26
N VAL A 32 -8.16 20.10 -7.06
CA VAL A 32 -8.41 20.03 -8.51
C VAL A 32 -7.39 19.11 -9.20
N VAL A 33 -6.10 19.30 -8.92
CA VAL A 33 -5.06 18.45 -9.52
C VAL A 33 -5.17 17.02 -9.04
N SER A 34 -5.59 16.78 -7.79
CA SER A 34 -5.85 15.42 -7.27
C SER A 34 -6.98 14.74 -8.03
N LEU A 35 -8.08 15.44 -8.29
CA LEU A 35 -9.21 14.90 -9.05
C LEU A 35 -8.82 14.59 -10.49
N LEU A 36 -8.02 15.47 -11.12
CA LEU A 36 -7.53 15.23 -12.48
C LEU A 36 -6.61 13.99 -12.55
N PHE A 37 -5.66 13.86 -11.62
CA PHE A 37 -4.79 12.67 -11.60
C PHE A 37 -5.56 11.41 -11.24
N ALA A 38 -6.43 11.45 -10.23
CA ALA A 38 -7.24 10.30 -9.85
C ALA A 38 -8.14 9.85 -11.02
N GLY A 39 -8.83 10.79 -11.68
CA GLY A 39 -9.68 10.48 -12.82
C GLY A 39 -8.89 9.93 -14.02
N ALA A 40 -7.72 10.48 -14.32
CA ALA A 40 -6.86 9.96 -15.38
C ALA A 40 -6.36 8.52 -15.08
N LEU A 41 -6.00 8.25 -13.83
CA LEU A 41 -5.56 6.91 -13.41
C LEU A 41 -6.73 5.91 -13.38
N GLU A 42 -7.93 6.32 -12.97
CA GLU A 42 -9.14 5.52 -13.04
C GLU A 42 -9.49 5.16 -14.50
N LEU A 43 -9.47 6.14 -15.40
CA LEU A 43 -9.68 5.91 -16.85
C LEU A 43 -8.63 4.97 -17.45
N ALA A 44 -7.41 4.98 -16.92
CA ALA A 44 -6.35 4.06 -17.30
C ALA A 44 -6.46 2.69 -16.60
N ALA A 45 -7.52 2.46 -15.82
CA ALA A 45 -7.73 1.25 -15.01
C ALA A 45 -6.52 0.89 -14.12
N LEU A 46 -5.81 1.91 -13.61
CA LEU A 46 -4.67 1.71 -12.74
C LEU A 46 -5.10 1.47 -11.29
N PRO A 47 -4.50 0.50 -10.60
CA PRO A 47 -4.86 0.18 -9.21
C PRO A 47 -4.50 1.33 -8.26
N ALA A 48 -5.28 1.46 -7.19
CA ALA A 48 -5.09 2.48 -6.15
C ALA A 48 -5.11 3.93 -6.66
N ALA A 49 -5.82 4.22 -7.75
CA ALA A 49 -5.93 5.55 -8.38
C ALA A 49 -6.33 6.64 -7.38
N LEU A 50 -7.29 6.34 -6.48
CA LEU A 50 -7.79 7.25 -5.44
C LEU A 50 -6.76 7.63 -4.37
N LEU A 51 -5.64 6.91 -4.29
CA LEU A 51 -4.54 7.27 -3.40
C LEU A 51 -3.36 7.84 -4.18
N ILE A 52 -3.00 7.20 -5.30
CA ILE A 52 -1.86 7.61 -6.13
C ILE A 52 -2.12 8.98 -6.74
N GLY A 53 -3.34 9.26 -7.23
CA GLY A 53 -3.71 10.55 -7.81
C GLY A 53 -3.46 11.73 -6.87
N PRO A 54 -4.08 11.76 -5.67
CA PRO A 54 -3.81 12.76 -4.65
C PRO A 54 -2.35 12.82 -4.21
N MET A 55 -1.66 11.69 -4.13
CA MET A 55 -0.24 11.65 -3.78
C MET A 55 0.63 12.33 -4.85
N LEU A 56 0.39 12.07 -6.14
CA LEU A 56 1.10 12.71 -7.24
C LEU A 56 0.83 14.23 -7.27
N ALA A 57 -0.43 14.64 -7.11
CA ALA A 57 -0.79 16.04 -7.00
C ALA A 57 -0.03 16.73 -5.84
N ALA A 58 0.05 16.05 -4.70
CA ALA A 58 0.76 16.56 -3.53
C ALA A 58 2.29 16.59 -3.73
N ILE A 59 2.88 15.63 -4.47
CA ILE A 59 4.29 15.66 -4.86
C ILE A 59 4.57 16.88 -5.72
N VAL A 60 3.72 17.13 -6.73
CA VAL A 60 3.85 18.32 -7.58
C VAL A 60 3.73 19.60 -6.75
N ALA A 61 2.75 19.69 -5.86
CA ALA A 61 2.59 20.84 -4.97
C ALA A 61 3.79 21.01 -4.02
N GLY A 62 4.23 19.96 -3.35
CA GLY A 62 5.34 19.97 -2.40
C GLY A 62 6.67 20.37 -3.05
N THR A 63 6.97 19.86 -4.24
CA THR A 63 8.17 20.19 -5.00
C THR A 63 8.13 21.61 -5.58
N ASN A 64 6.96 22.24 -5.66
CA ASN A 64 6.77 23.63 -6.05
C ASN A 64 6.55 24.60 -4.85
N GLY A 65 6.91 24.17 -3.64
CA GLY A 65 6.95 25.02 -2.45
C GLY A 65 5.61 25.20 -1.74
N ALA A 66 4.68 24.24 -1.84
CA ALA A 66 3.44 24.27 -1.06
C ALA A 66 3.72 24.29 0.45
N THR A 67 3.06 25.21 1.15
CA THR A 67 3.20 25.40 2.60
C THR A 67 2.08 24.72 3.40
N VAL A 68 1.01 24.29 2.73
CA VAL A 68 -0.10 23.55 3.36
C VAL A 68 0.37 22.17 3.82
N ARG A 69 -0.20 21.73 4.93
CA ARG A 69 0.07 20.37 5.49
C ARG A 69 -1.24 19.79 6.01
N VAL A 70 -1.41 18.49 5.85
CA VAL A 70 -2.57 17.76 6.38
C VAL A 70 -2.54 17.83 7.92
N PRO A 71 -3.63 18.30 8.56
CA PRO A 71 -3.72 18.32 10.02
C PRO A 71 -3.57 16.92 10.62
N ARG A 72 -2.84 16.80 11.73
CA ARG A 72 -2.58 15.51 12.40
C ARG A 72 -3.84 14.72 12.75
N LEU A 73 -4.90 15.44 13.12
CA LEU A 73 -6.19 14.82 13.44
C LEU A 73 -6.83 14.16 12.21
N LEU A 74 -6.87 14.87 11.07
CA LEU A 74 -7.44 14.34 9.84
C LEU A 74 -6.61 13.17 9.30
N PHE A 75 -5.29 13.25 9.39
CA PHE A 75 -4.41 12.13 9.05
C PHE A 75 -4.65 10.93 9.96
N GLY A 76 -4.82 11.13 11.28
CA GLY A 76 -5.17 10.07 12.22
C GLY A 76 -6.53 9.44 11.92
N ALA A 77 -7.55 10.25 11.61
CA ALA A 77 -8.87 9.75 11.20
C ALA A 77 -8.78 8.90 9.91
N ALA A 78 -8.04 9.39 8.91
CA ALA A 78 -7.81 8.64 7.68
C ALA A 78 -7.11 7.29 7.94
N GLN A 79 -6.11 7.27 8.81
CA GLN A 79 -5.45 6.04 9.24
C GLN A 79 -6.42 5.07 9.93
N ALA A 80 -7.34 5.58 10.76
CA ALA A 80 -8.33 4.76 11.43
C ALA A 80 -9.31 4.12 10.44
N ILE A 81 -9.80 4.88 9.46
CA ILE A 81 -10.67 4.33 8.40
C ILE A 81 -9.94 3.27 7.56
N VAL A 82 -8.67 3.51 7.21
CA VAL A 82 -7.85 2.49 6.52
C VAL A 82 -7.65 1.25 7.41
N GLY A 83 -7.50 1.43 8.73
CA GLY A 83 -7.44 0.34 9.68
C GLY A 83 -8.73 -0.50 9.72
N CYS A 84 -9.90 0.17 9.70
CA CYS A 84 -11.21 -0.50 9.58
C CYS A 84 -11.35 -1.26 8.25
N LEU A 85 -10.92 -0.67 7.13
CA LEU A 85 -10.95 -1.34 5.83
C LEU A 85 -10.12 -2.62 5.84
N VAL A 86 -8.93 -2.56 6.40
CA VAL A 86 -8.05 -3.74 6.50
C VAL A 86 -8.65 -4.79 7.45
N ALA A 87 -9.27 -4.38 8.55
CA ALA A 87 -9.98 -5.29 9.45
C ALA A 87 -11.16 -5.97 8.75
N ALA A 88 -11.97 -5.21 8.01
CA ALA A 88 -13.12 -5.73 7.26
C ALA A 88 -12.73 -6.67 6.11
N SER A 89 -11.52 -6.56 5.57
CA SER A 89 -11.04 -7.44 4.50
C SER A 89 -10.66 -8.85 4.97
N ILE A 90 -10.66 -9.11 6.28
CA ILE A 90 -10.36 -10.42 6.84
C ILE A 90 -11.68 -11.19 6.98
N SER A 91 -11.92 -12.17 6.11
CA SER A 91 -13.07 -13.08 6.23
C SER A 91 -12.79 -14.25 7.17
N ALA A 92 -13.81 -14.66 7.91
CA ALA A 92 -13.74 -15.88 8.75
C ALA A 92 -13.55 -17.15 7.91
N ASP A 93 -13.98 -17.15 6.66
CA ASP A 93 -13.84 -18.29 5.73
C ASP A 93 -12.38 -18.64 5.40
N ILE A 94 -11.46 -17.72 5.68
CA ILE A 94 -10.03 -17.96 5.49
C ILE A 94 -9.49 -19.02 6.46
N PHE A 95 -10.03 -19.11 7.67
CA PHE A 95 -9.49 -19.97 8.72
C PHE A 95 -9.58 -21.47 8.39
N PRO A 96 -10.71 -22.02 7.90
CA PRO A 96 -10.78 -23.44 7.49
C PRO A 96 -9.78 -23.78 6.38
N VAL A 97 -9.67 -22.91 5.37
CA VAL A 97 -8.73 -23.10 4.24
C VAL A 97 -7.29 -23.04 4.74
N PHE A 98 -6.98 -22.05 5.59
CA PHE A 98 -5.66 -21.91 6.20
C PHE A 98 -5.30 -23.13 7.08
N TYR A 99 -6.22 -23.62 7.91
CA TYR A 99 -5.97 -24.78 8.77
C TYR A 99 -5.71 -26.06 7.98
N ARG A 100 -6.41 -26.22 6.86
CA ARG A 100 -6.23 -27.38 5.98
C ARG A 100 -4.92 -27.35 5.23
N GLU A 101 -4.51 -26.19 4.71
CA GLU A 101 -3.37 -26.01 3.82
C GLU A 101 -2.21 -25.22 4.49
N TRP A 102 -2.16 -25.18 5.83
CA TRP A 102 -1.23 -24.33 6.58
C TRP A 102 0.26 -24.53 6.22
N PRO A 103 0.76 -25.77 5.92
CA PRO A 103 2.17 -25.92 5.58
C PRO A 103 2.51 -25.26 4.25
N LEU A 104 1.59 -25.37 3.28
CA LEU A 104 1.72 -24.70 1.98
C LEU A 104 1.69 -23.17 2.16
N PHE A 105 0.70 -22.66 2.88
CA PHE A 105 0.56 -21.23 3.11
C PHE A 105 1.77 -20.65 3.84
N LEU A 106 2.21 -21.31 4.91
CA LEU A 106 3.39 -20.89 5.65
C LEU A 106 4.64 -20.94 4.76
N GLY A 107 4.83 -22.00 3.99
CA GLY A 107 5.94 -22.15 3.07
C GLY A 107 5.99 -21.05 2.01
N VAL A 108 4.86 -20.76 1.36
CA VAL A 108 4.76 -19.71 0.34
C VAL A 108 4.99 -18.33 0.95
N VAL A 109 4.39 -18.07 2.10
CA VAL A 109 4.55 -16.76 2.77
C VAL A 109 5.99 -16.56 3.22
N VAL A 110 6.60 -17.54 3.86
CA VAL A 110 8.01 -17.49 4.30
C VAL A 110 8.93 -17.31 3.10
N ALA A 111 8.73 -18.07 2.01
CA ALA A 111 9.52 -17.91 0.79
C ALA A 111 9.40 -16.50 0.19
N THR A 112 8.17 -16.00 0.06
CA THR A 112 7.91 -14.66 -0.50
C THR A 112 8.47 -13.54 0.39
N VAL A 113 8.28 -13.64 1.71
CA VAL A 113 8.81 -12.66 2.68
C VAL A 113 10.33 -12.70 2.71
N THR A 114 10.93 -13.88 2.66
CA THR A 114 12.39 -14.03 2.62
C THR A 114 12.97 -13.44 1.33
N ALA A 115 12.39 -13.76 0.17
CA ALA A 115 12.83 -13.21 -1.11
C ALA A 115 12.72 -11.69 -1.13
N SER A 116 11.59 -11.13 -0.72
CA SER A 116 11.40 -9.68 -0.67
C SER A 116 12.33 -8.98 0.32
N SER A 117 12.56 -9.61 1.50
CA SER A 117 13.46 -9.08 2.52
C SER A 117 14.91 -9.12 2.05
N LEU A 118 15.31 -10.17 1.33
CA LEU A 118 16.63 -10.28 0.71
C LEU A 118 16.84 -9.20 -0.36
N LEU A 119 15.85 -8.96 -1.23
CA LEU A 119 15.91 -7.88 -2.20
C LEU A 119 15.99 -6.51 -1.52
N GLY A 120 15.18 -6.28 -0.48
CA GLY A 120 15.23 -5.07 0.32
C GLY A 120 16.57 -4.88 1.04
N TRP A 121 17.13 -5.95 1.60
CA TRP A 121 18.45 -5.94 2.21
C TRP A 121 19.54 -5.61 1.18
N LEU A 122 19.48 -6.20 -0.01
CA LEU A 122 20.45 -5.95 -1.08
C LEU A 122 20.45 -4.48 -1.51
N ILE A 123 19.27 -3.87 -1.71
CA ILE A 123 19.12 -2.44 -2.00
C ILE A 123 19.71 -1.59 -0.86
N SER A 124 19.44 -1.96 0.40
CA SER A 124 20.00 -1.27 1.57
C SER A 124 21.52 -1.44 1.68
N ARG A 125 22.03 -2.65 1.39
CA ARG A 125 23.47 -2.98 1.44
C ARG A 125 24.27 -2.20 0.39
N TRP A 126 23.68 -1.98 -0.77
CA TRP A 126 24.26 -1.13 -1.82
C TRP A 126 24.08 0.37 -1.55
N ARG A 127 23.52 0.74 -0.40
CA ARG A 127 23.28 2.13 0.02
C ARG A 127 22.46 2.95 -1.01
N ILE A 128 21.62 2.28 -1.77
CA ILE A 128 20.74 2.93 -2.77
C ILE A 128 19.63 3.73 -2.06
N LEU A 129 19.10 3.16 -0.96
CA LEU A 129 18.09 3.82 -0.14
C LEU A 129 18.50 3.86 1.34
N PRO A 130 18.10 4.90 2.09
CA PRO A 130 18.54 5.09 3.46
C PRO A 130 17.88 4.10 4.44
N GLY A 131 18.65 3.59 5.38
CA GLY A 131 18.18 2.82 6.53
C GLY A 131 17.37 1.57 6.15
N THR A 132 16.20 1.40 6.78
CA THR A 132 15.28 0.28 6.57
C THR A 132 14.25 0.53 5.46
N THR A 133 14.35 1.66 4.75
CA THR A 133 13.39 2.11 3.73
C THR A 133 13.19 1.07 2.64
N ALA A 134 14.27 0.46 2.13
CA ALA A 134 14.18 -0.56 1.10
C ALA A 134 13.47 -1.83 1.57
N VAL A 135 13.65 -2.24 2.83
CA VAL A 135 12.98 -3.42 3.40
C VAL A 135 11.48 -3.22 3.48
N TRP A 136 11.04 -2.06 4.02
CA TRP A 136 9.64 -1.70 4.06
C TRP A 136 9.04 -1.52 2.65
N GLY A 137 9.81 -0.94 1.73
CA GLY A 137 9.41 -0.76 0.34
C GLY A 137 9.24 -2.06 -0.44
N SER A 138 10.07 -3.06 -0.15
CA SER A 138 10.03 -4.37 -0.81
C SER A 138 9.03 -5.34 -0.16
N SER A 139 8.60 -5.12 1.09
CA SER A 139 7.71 -6.03 1.84
C SER A 139 6.38 -6.27 1.14
N PRO A 140 5.96 -7.53 0.90
CA PRO A 140 4.77 -7.87 0.10
C PRO A 140 3.49 -7.82 0.93
N GLY A 141 3.21 -6.70 1.58
CA GLY A 141 1.98 -6.43 2.33
C GLY A 141 1.04 -5.46 1.60
N ALA A 142 -0.06 -5.05 2.26
CA ALA A 142 -0.89 -3.96 1.78
C ALA A 142 -0.07 -2.66 1.73
N ALA A 143 0.01 -2.03 0.56
CA ALA A 143 0.89 -0.90 0.32
C ALA A 143 0.68 0.23 1.33
N THR A 144 -0.57 0.64 1.56
CA THR A 144 -0.91 1.71 2.51
C THR A 144 -0.50 1.35 3.93
N ALA A 145 -0.76 0.11 4.38
CA ALA A 145 -0.36 -0.36 5.70
C ALA A 145 1.16 -0.33 5.88
N MET A 146 1.91 -0.80 4.87
CA MET A 146 3.38 -0.80 4.91
C MET A 146 3.94 0.62 4.98
N VAL A 147 3.37 1.57 4.25
CA VAL A 147 3.77 2.98 4.29
C VAL A 147 3.51 3.61 5.66
N LEU A 148 2.34 3.36 6.25
CA LEU A 148 1.99 3.88 7.58
C LEU A 148 2.90 3.29 8.66
N MET A 149 3.16 2.00 8.61
CA MET A 149 4.07 1.31 9.52
C MET A 149 5.51 1.79 9.37
N ALA A 150 6.00 1.95 8.14
CA ALA A 150 7.36 2.41 7.86
C ALA A 150 7.69 3.72 8.57
N GLY A 151 6.76 4.69 8.55
CA GLY A 151 6.92 5.95 9.26
C GLY A 151 7.02 5.80 10.77
N ALA A 152 6.23 4.90 11.36
CA ALA A 152 6.29 4.62 12.80
C ALA A 152 7.62 3.95 13.21
N PHE A 153 8.30 3.29 12.29
CA PHE A 153 9.60 2.63 12.53
C PHE A 153 10.81 3.40 11.96
N GLY A 154 10.64 4.69 11.64
CA GLY A 154 11.72 5.60 11.26
C GLY A 154 12.27 5.41 9.84
N ALA A 155 11.54 4.71 8.96
CA ALA A 155 11.85 4.66 7.53
C ALA A 155 11.27 5.88 6.79
N ASP A 156 11.82 6.21 5.63
CA ASP A 156 11.29 7.29 4.80
C ASP A 156 10.00 6.86 4.11
N GLN A 157 8.86 7.28 4.67
CA GLN A 157 7.52 6.96 4.15
C GLN A 157 7.33 7.31 2.67
N ARG A 158 8.01 8.36 2.19
CA ARG A 158 7.90 8.84 0.81
C ARG A 158 8.51 7.85 -0.16
N LEU A 159 9.72 7.39 0.14
CA LEU A 159 10.43 6.39 -0.67
C LEU A 159 9.74 5.02 -0.56
N VAL A 160 9.26 4.65 0.63
CA VAL A 160 8.46 3.42 0.81
C VAL A 160 7.18 3.47 -0.01
N ALA A 161 6.45 4.59 0.01
CA ALA A 161 5.25 4.77 -0.80
C ALA A 161 5.56 4.65 -2.29
N PHE A 162 6.63 5.31 -2.75
CA PHE A 162 7.08 5.22 -4.14
C PHE A 162 7.34 3.78 -4.56
N MET A 163 8.12 3.01 -3.77
CA MET A 163 8.41 1.61 -4.06
C MET A 163 7.15 0.73 -4.05
N GLN A 164 6.31 0.88 -3.03
CA GLN A 164 5.12 0.06 -2.83
C GLN A 164 4.10 0.27 -3.96
N TYR A 165 3.81 1.53 -4.35
CA TYR A 165 2.83 1.79 -5.40
C TYR A 165 3.37 1.48 -6.80
N LEU A 166 4.66 1.70 -7.03
CA LEU A 166 5.30 1.25 -8.27
C LEU A 166 5.19 -0.28 -8.41
N ARG A 167 5.44 -1.03 -7.33
CA ARG A 167 5.26 -2.49 -7.32
C ARG A 167 3.82 -2.87 -7.62
N VAL A 168 2.82 -2.24 -6.97
CA VAL A 168 1.41 -2.55 -7.20
C VAL A 168 1.05 -2.38 -8.68
N ILE A 169 1.50 -1.30 -9.32
CA ILE A 169 1.27 -1.07 -10.76
C ILE A 169 1.90 -2.19 -11.59
N PHE A 170 3.19 -2.48 -11.40
CA PHE A 170 3.88 -3.51 -12.19
C PHE A 170 3.26 -4.89 -12.00
N VAL A 171 2.93 -5.28 -10.78
CA VAL A 171 2.35 -6.58 -10.47
C VAL A 171 0.95 -6.70 -11.06
N SER A 172 0.10 -5.66 -10.94
CA SER A 172 -1.25 -5.67 -11.52
C SER A 172 -1.22 -5.73 -13.04
N MET A 173 -0.31 -4.99 -13.68
CA MET A 173 -0.10 -5.08 -15.12
C MET A 173 0.34 -6.50 -15.54
N THR A 174 1.28 -7.09 -14.81
CA THR A 174 1.75 -8.45 -15.08
C THR A 174 0.64 -9.47 -14.86
N ALA A 175 -0.14 -9.32 -13.78
CA ALA A 175 -1.28 -10.21 -13.49
C ALA A 175 -2.35 -10.12 -14.57
N ALA A 176 -2.66 -8.93 -15.07
CA ALA A 176 -3.59 -8.74 -16.19
C ALA A 176 -3.06 -9.36 -17.49
N LEU A 177 -1.76 -9.22 -17.77
CA LEU A 177 -1.13 -9.86 -18.93
C LEU A 177 -1.16 -11.39 -18.84
N VAL A 178 -0.83 -11.93 -17.67
CA VAL A 178 -0.91 -13.38 -17.42
C VAL A 178 -2.35 -13.86 -17.56
N ALA A 179 -3.31 -13.17 -16.96
CA ALA A 179 -4.73 -13.53 -17.06
C ALA A 179 -5.21 -13.58 -18.52
N LYS A 180 -4.79 -12.63 -19.37
CA LYS A 180 -5.08 -12.62 -20.80
C LYS A 180 -4.58 -13.86 -21.56
N MET A 181 -3.54 -14.52 -21.08
CA MET A 181 -3.01 -15.75 -21.70
C MET A 181 -3.88 -16.98 -21.40
N TRP A 182 -4.64 -16.95 -20.29
CA TRP A 182 -5.47 -18.07 -19.82
C TRP A 182 -6.97 -17.83 -19.93
N VAL A 183 -7.40 -16.57 -19.96
CA VAL A 183 -8.83 -16.20 -19.94
C VAL A 183 -9.07 -15.15 -21.02
N ASP A 184 -10.15 -15.35 -21.79
CA ASP A 184 -10.66 -14.29 -22.66
C ASP A 184 -11.33 -13.21 -21.78
N THR A 185 -10.58 -12.12 -21.56
CA THR A 185 -11.02 -11.00 -20.71
C THR A 185 -11.87 -9.96 -21.46
N SER A 186 -12.26 -10.24 -22.71
CA SER A 186 -12.96 -9.29 -23.56
C SER A 186 -14.41 -8.97 -23.13
N GLY A 187 -14.94 -9.69 -22.14
CA GLY A 187 -16.31 -9.50 -21.60
C GLY A 187 -16.39 -9.07 -20.14
N ILE A 188 -15.27 -8.69 -19.52
CA ILE A 188 -15.31 -8.31 -18.09
C ILE A 188 -15.75 -6.87 -17.97
N GLU A 189 -17.00 -6.67 -17.63
CA GLU A 189 -17.51 -5.38 -17.16
C GLU A 189 -17.06 -5.19 -15.69
N ILE A 190 -16.18 -4.24 -15.46
CA ILE A 190 -15.85 -3.79 -14.09
C ILE A 190 -17.12 -3.12 -13.55
N PRO A 191 -17.75 -3.61 -12.47
CA PRO A 191 -18.96 -3.01 -11.96
C PRO A 191 -18.73 -1.54 -11.62
N PRO A 192 -19.65 -0.63 -12.01
CA PRO A 192 -19.49 0.78 -11.75
C PRO A 192 -19.43 1.06 -10.25
N ILE A 193 -18.52 1.92 -9.83
CA ILE A 193 -18.41 2.31 -8.42
C ILE A 193 -19.63 3.14 -8.03
N ILE A 194 -20.45 2.62 -7.13
CA ILE A 194 -21.55 3.36 -6.52
C ILE A 194 -20.97 4.27 -5.44
N TRP A 195 -20.66 5.51 -5.80
CA TRP A 195 -20.00 6.47 -4.90
C TRP A 195 -20.78 6.76 -3.62
N PHE A 196 -22.10 6.82 -3.70
CA PHE A 196 -23.00 7.12 -2.60
C PHE A 196 -24.02 5.97 -2.43
N PRO A 197 -23.58 4.80 -1.90
CA PRO A 197 -24.50 3.72 -1.61
C PRO A 197 -25.47 4.12 -0.47
N PRO A 198 -26.63 3.48 -0.37
CA PRO A 198 -27.48 3.66 0.80
C PRO A 198 -26.70 3.33 2.07
N ILE A 199 -26.81 4.21 3.07
CA ILE A 199 -26.10 4.04 4.33
C ILE A 199 -26.95 3.22 5.28
N ASP A 200 -26.45 2.05 5.67
CA ASP A 200 -26.94 1.34 6.83
C ASP A 200 -26.43 2.06 8.09
N ALA A 201 -27.33 2.71 8.81
CA ALA A 201 -27.01 3.52 9.97
C ALA A 201 -26.27 2.69 11.06
N GLN A 202 -26.61 1.42 11.22
CA GLN A 202 -25.99 0.55 12.22
C GLN A 202 -24.55 0.16 11.82
N ALA A 203 -24.36 -0.32 10.61
CA ALA A 203 -23.05 -0.72 10.11
C ALA A 203 -22.08 0.49 9.98
N PHE A 204 -22.62 1.64 9.53
CA PHE A 204 -21.82 2.86 9.45
C PHE A 204 -21.45 3.41 10.84
N ALA A 205 -22.39 3.43 11.79
CA ALA A 205 -22.11 3.83 13.18
C ALA A 205 -21.11 2.88 13.83
N ALA A 206 -21.20 1.57 13.59
CA ALA A 206 -20.20 0.60 14.04
C ALA A 206 -18.81 0.92 13.48
N THR A 207 -18.70 1.23 12.17
CA THR A 207 -17.43 1.65 11.56
C THR A 207 -16.82 2.86 12.26
N ILE A 208 -17.61 3.91 12.48
CA ILE A 208 -17.14 5.13 13.17
C ILE A 208 -16.77 4.83 14.63
N GLY A 209 -17.59 4.04 15.34
CA GLY A 209 -17.31 3.60 16.71
C GLY A 209 -16.00 2.82 16.82
N ILE A 210 -15.79 1.86 15.93
CA ILE A 210 -14.55 1.07 15.83
C ILE A 210 -13.35 1.97 15.52
N ALA A 211 -13.50 2.92 14.59
CA ALA A 211 -12.45 3.86 14.24
C ALA A 211 -12.03 4.73 15.45
N LEU A 212 -12.99 5.23 16.21
CA LEU A 212 -12.74 6.07 17.38
C LEU A 212 -12.15 5.25 18.55
N VAL A 213 -12.83 4.16 18.94
CA VAL A 213 -12.40 3.33 20.08
C VAL A 213 -11.09 2.62 19.77
N GLY A 214 -10.95 2.04 18.58
CA GLY A 214 -9.73 1.38 18.15
C GLY A 214 -8.55 2.34 18.05
N GLY A 215 -8.76 3.54 17.48
CA GLY A 215 -7.72 4.57 17.42
C GLY A 215 -7.28 5.07 18.80
N LEU A 216 -8.23 5.25 19.72
CA LEU A 216 -7.94 5.65 21.09
C LEU A 216 -7.22 4.53 21.86
N SER A 217 -7.70 3.30 21.76
CA SER A 217 -7.05 2.13 22.41
C SER A 217 -5.61 1.96 21.90
N GLY A 218 -5.37 2.10 20.61
CA GLY A 218 -4.03 2.06 20.02
C GLY A 218 -3.11 3.14 20.60
N LYS A 219 -3.63 4.34 20.83
CA LYS A 219 -2.89 5.44 21.48
C LYS A 219 -2.59 5.15 22.95
N ILE A 220 -3.55 4.60 23.69
CA ILE A 220 -3.37 4.21 25.10
C ILE A 220 -2.33 3.09 25.22
N CYS A 221 -2.40 2.09 24.35
CA CYS A 221 -1.46 0.96 24.29
C CYS A 221 -0.09 1.34 23.69
N ARG A 222 0.09 2.62 23.31
CA ARG A 222 1.34 3.12 22.71
C ARG A 222 1.80 2.31 21.49
N LEU A 223 0.83 1.87 20.66
CA LEU A 223 1.14 1.12 19.45
C LEU A 223 1.88 1.99 18.42
N PRO A 224 2.81 1.42 17.65
CA PRO A 224 3.36 2.13 16.49
C PRO A 224 2.23 2.34 15.46
N SER A 225 2.11 3.55 14.91
CA SER A 225 0.95 3.95 14.07
C SER A 225 -0.41 3.68 14.76
N PRO A 226 -0.68 4.34 15.90
CA PRO A 226 -1.73 3.93 16.85
C PRO A 226 -3.12 3.94 16.23
N TYR A 227 -3.44 4.92 15.40
CA TYR A 227 -4.74 5.04 14.76
C TYR A 227 -4.98 3.91 13.74
N PHE A 228 -3.95 3.50 12.99
CA PHE A 228 -4.05 2.40 12.06
C PHE A 228 -4.10 1.03 12.77
N LEU A 229 -3.07 0.72 13.57
CA LEU A 229 -2.98 -0.60 14.22
C LEU A 229 -4.05 -0.80 15.29
N GLY A 230 -4.40 0.24 16.05
CA GLY A 230 -5.44 0.16 17.05
C GLY A 230 -6.79 -0.20 16.45
N THR A 231 -7.19 0.49 15.36
CA THR A 231 -8.43 0.19 14.65
C THR A 231 -8.38 -1.15 13.92
N PHE A 232 -7.24 -1.51 13.34
CA PHE A 232 -7.07 -2.81 12.69
C PHE A 232 -7.27 -3.97 13.69
N ILE A 233 -6.59 -3.92 14.85
CA ILE A 233 -6.68 -4.99 15.85
C ILE A 233 -8.08 -5.00 16.49
N PHE A 234 -8.56 -3.87 16.96
CA PHE A 234 -9.87 -3.76 17.61
C PHE A 234 -11.00 -4.11 16.65
N GLY A 235 -10.97 -3.55 15.43
CA GLY A 235 -11.95 -3.83 14.38
C GLY A 235 -11.93 -5.29 13.94
N GLY A 236 -10.75 -5.90 13.81
CA GLY A 236 -10.61 -7.31 13.48
C GLY A 236 -11.22 -8.22 14.56
N VAL A 237 -10.97 -7.93 15.84
CA VAL A 237 -11.58 -8.69 16.95
C VAL A 237 -13.11 -8.55 16.95
N ILE A 238 -13.64 -7.35 16.75
CA ILE A 238 -15.09 -7.10 16.71
C ILE A 238 -15.73 -7.74 15.48
N HIS A 239 -15.10 -7.60 14.32
CA HIS A 239 -15.61 -8.15 13.05
C HIS A 239 -15.65 -9.69 13.08
N LEU A 240 -14.52 -10.32 13.43
CA LEU A 240 -14.40 -11.79 13.44
C LEU A 240 -15.06 -12.44 14.66
N GLY A 241 -15.03 -11.78 15.82
CA GLY A 241 -15.54 -12.35 17.08
C GLY A 241 -17.04 -12.13 17.29
N LEU A 242 -17.56 -10.97 16.89
CA LEU A 242 -18.96 -10.60 17.10
C LEU A 242 -19.77 -10.54 15.79
N GLY A 243 -19.14 -10.77 14.63
CA GLY A 243 -19.81 -10.71 13.34
C GLY A 243 -20.32 -9.29 12.96
N VAL A 244 -19.73 -8.25 13.55
CA VAL A 244 -20.15 -6.88 13.27
C VAL A 244 -19.71 -6.48 11.87
N GLU A 245 -20.65 -6.12 11.03
CA GLU A 245 -20.39 -5.60 9.70
C GLU A 245 -19.95 -4.13 9.78
N MET A 246 -18.95 -3.79 8.97
CA MET A 246 -18.44 -2.43 8.81
C MET A 246 -18.80 -1.91 7.43
N GLN A 247 -19.49 -0.77 7.36
CA GLN A 247 -19.77 -0.12 6.09
C GLN A 247 -18.73 0.98 5.82
N LEU A 248 -18.02 0.84 4.73
CA LEU A 248 -16.96 1.75 4.28
C LEU A 248 -17.31 2.31 2.88
N PRO A 249 -18.17 3.34 2.80
CA PRO A 249 -18.60 3.88 1.53
C PRO A 249 -17.41 4.39 0.69
N PRO A 250 -17.43 4.26 -0.65
CA PRO A 250 -16.31 4.68 -1.51
C PRO A 250 -15.89 6.14 -1.33
N TRP A 251 -16.84 7.06 -1.07
CA TRP A 251 -16.52 8.46 -0.80
C TRP A 251 -15.66 8.64 0.47
N LEU A 252 -15.95 7.86 1.54
CA LEU A 252 -15.18 7.90 2.80
C LEU A 252 -13.77 7.38 2.60
N LEU A 253 -13.64 6.28 1.84
CA LEU A 253 -12.34 5.72 1.47
C LEU A 253 -11.55 6.69 0.59
N ALA A 254 -12.18 7.32 -0.40
CA ALA A 254 -11.54 8.30 -1.28
C ALA A 254 -10.97 9.49 -0.49
N ILE A 255 -11.75 10.05 0.45
CA ILE A 255 -11.29 11.12 1.34
C ILE A 255 -10.10 10.63 2.19
N SER A 256 -10.20 9.44 2.78
CA SER A 256 -9.15 8.87 3.62
C SER A 256 -7.87 8.63 2.83
N TYR A 257 -7.97 8.06 1.65
CA TYR A 257 -6.83 7.86 0.75
C TYR A 257 -6.22 9.19 0.30
N ALA A 258 -7.04 10.19 0.00
CA ALA A 258 -6.54 11.52 -0.36
C ALA A 258 -5.75 12.15 0.81
N MET A 259 -6.25 12.06 2.05
CA MET A 259 -5.53 12.57 3.23
C MET A 259 -4.19 11.86 3.44
N VAL A 260 -4.15 10.54 3.26
CA VAL A 260 -2.90 9.75 3.33
C VAL A 260 -1.96 10.16 2.19
N GLY A 261 -2.45 10.21 0.95
CA GLY A 261 -1.67 10.60 -0.23
C GLY A 261 -1.08 12.01 -0.10
N TRP A 262 -1.90 12.97 0.33
CA TRP A 262 -1.45 14.36 0.57
C TRP A 262 -0.43 14.45 1.70
N SER A 263 -0.63 13.71 2.80
CA SER A 263 0.32 13.69 3.92
C SER A 263 1.71 13.20 3.49
N ILE A 264 1.75 12.23 2.58
CA ILE A 264 3.00 11.69 2.03
C ILE A 264 3.58 12.64 0.98
N GLY A 265 2.77 13.00 -0.02
CA GLY A 265 3.21 13.75 -1.19
C GLY A 265 3.68 15.18 -0.89
N LEU A 266 2.98 15.90 0.00
CA LEU A 266 3.36 17.27 0.41
C LEU A 266 4.72 17.34 1.12
N ASN A 267 5.24 16.22 1.61
CA ASN A 267 6.56 16.15 2.21
C ASN A 267 7.68 15.80 1.21
N PHE A 268 7.35 15.60 -0.07
CA PHE A 268 8.37 15.43 -1.10
C PHE A 268 9.09 16.74 -1.37
N THR A 269 10.42 16.65 -1.46
CA THR A 269 11.28 17.71 -1.95
C THR A 269 11.89 17.31 -3.29
N ARG A 270 12.41 18.28 -4.05
CA ARG A 270 13.12 17.99 -5.31
C ARG A 270 14.31 17.06 -5.11
N ALA A 271 15.01 17.18 -3.97
CA ALA A 271 16.12 16.31 -3.63
C ALA A 271 15.68 14.86 -3.47
N ILE A 272 14.56 14.62 -2.74
CA ILE A 272 14.01 13.28 -2.55
C ILE A 272 13.48 12.71 -3.87
N LEU A 273 12.80 13.52 -4.68
CA LEU A 273 12.33 13.07 -6.01
C LEU A 273 13.49 12.67 -6.91
N ARG A 274 14.57 13.46 -6.93
CA ARG A 274 15.80 13.12 -7.67
C ARG A 274 16.44 11.84 -7.15
N HIS A 275 16.44 11.64 -5.83
CA HIS A 275 16.96 10.41 -5.24
C HIS A 275 16.10 9.20 -5.63
N ALA A 276 14.77 9.32 -5.55
CA ALA A 276 13.82 8.28 -5.96
C ALA A 276 13.98 7.91 -7.44
N THR A 277 14.12 8.91 -8.33
CA THR A 277 14.31 8.64 -9.78
C THR A 277 15.67 8.02 -10.09
N ARG A 278 16.72 8.34 -9.35
CA ARG A 278 18.03 7.67 -9.49
C ARG A 278 18.01 6.22 -9.02
N ALA A 279 17.22 5.91 -8.01
CA ALA A 279 17.03 4.55 -7.51
C ALA A 279 16.04 3.72 -8.34
N LEU A 280 15.34 4.35 -9.30
CA LEU A 280 14.27 3.72 -10.08
C LEU A 280 14.71 2.44 -10.81
N PRO A 281 15.87 2.35 -11.50
CA PRO A 281 16.27 1.13 -12.19
C PRO A 281 16.43 -0.06 -11.22
N GLN A 282 17.03 0.16 -10.05
CA GLN A 282 17.23 -0.87 -9.04
C GLN A 282 15.91 -1.29 -8.39
N ILE A 283 15.01 -0.33 -8.17
CA ILE A 283 13.67 -0.60 -7.64
C ILE A 283 12.89 -1.44 -8.65
N ILE A 284 12.88 -1.09 -9.94
CA ILE A 284 12.23 -1.86 -10.99
C ILE A 284 12.85 -3.26 -11.08
N ALA A 285 14.18 -3.36 -11.09
CA ALA A 285 14.86 -4.66 -11.11
C ALA A 285 14.44 -5.56 -9.93
N SER A 286 14.31 -4.99 -8.73
CA SER A 286 13.84 -5.74 -7.56
C SER A 286 12.38 -6.17 -7.68
N ILE A 287 11.52 -5.32 -8.25
CA ILE A 287 10.11 -5.66 -8.49
C ILE A 287 10.00 -6.79 -9.50
N VAL A 288 10.72 -6.71 -10.63
CA VAL A 288 10.73 -7.75 -11.67
C VAL A 288 11.29 -9.05 -11.11
N ALA A 289 12.38 -9.00 -10.33
CA ALA A 289 12.94 -10.17 -9.68
C ALA A 289 11.94 -10.83 -8.70
N LEU A 290 11.20 -10.04 -7.94
CA LEU A 290 10.16 -10.56 -7.04
C LEU A 290 9.00 -11.17 -7.81
N ILE A 291 8.54 -10.54 -8.89
CA ILE A 291 7.49 -11.07 -9.79
C ILE A 291 7.95 -12.41 -10.38
N ALA A 292 9.17 -12.48 -10.91
CA ALA A 292 9.74 -13.70 -11.46
C ALA A 292 9.86 -14.82 -10.42
N PHE A 293 10.31 -14.48 -9.20
CA PHE A 293 10.36 -15.43 -8.10
C PHE A 293 8.98 -15.98 -7.75
N CYS A 294 7.97 -15.11 -7.61
CA CYS A 294 6.59 -15.51 -7.31
C CYS A 294 5.99 -16.33 -8.47
N GLY A 295 6.31 -15.99 -9.72
CA GLY A 295 5.92 -16.77 -10.88
C GLY A 295 6.55 -18.19 -10.89
N GLY A 296 7.83 -18.30 -10.53
CA GLY A 296 8.50 -19.59 -10.35
C GLY A 296 7.88 -20.41 -9.21
N LEU A 297 7.51 -19.75 -8.11
CA LEU A 297 6.83 -20.39 -6.98
C LEU A 297 5.42 -20.86 -7.39
N ALA A 298 4.69 -20.05 -8.16
CA ALA A 298 3.40 -20.41 -8.74
C ALA A 298 3.50 -21.66 -9.62
N PHE A 299 4.48 -21.67 -10.53
CA PHE A 299 4.75 -22.83 -11.40
C PHE A 299 5.03 -24.10 -10.58
N MET A 300 5.87 -23.99 -9.55
CA MET A 300 6.19 -25.10 -8.68
C MET A 300 4.94 -25.63 -7.95
N ILE A 301 4.10 -24.76 -7.39
CA ILE A 301 2.86 -25.12 -6.69
C ILE A 301 1.88 -25.76 -7.65
N SER A 302 1.68 -25.17 -8.82
CA SER A 302 0.79 -25.72 -9.85
C SER A 302 1.22 -27.14 -10.28
N HIS A 303 2.51 -27.32 -10.52
CA HIS A 303 3.04 -28.60 -11.00
C HIS A 303 3.04 -29.69 -9.91
N LEU A 304 3.37 -29.36 -8.66
CA LEU A 304 3.45 -30.33 -7.56
C LEU A 304 2.10 -30.68 -6.96
N LEU A 305 1.18 -29.72 -6.90
CA LEU A 305 -0.11 -29.88 -6.21
C LEU A 305 -1.30 -29.99 -7.17
N GLY A 306 -1.08 -29.88 -8.47
CA GLY A 306 -2.14 -29.93 -9.48
C GLY A 306 -3.12 -28.75 -9.41
N ILE A 307 -2.72 -27.63 -8.78
CA ILE A 307 -3.54 -26.42 -8.69
C ILE A 307 -3.49 -25.70 -10.05
N ASP A 308 -4.63 -25.16 -10.47
CA ASP A 308 -4.71 -24.38 -11.70
C ASP A 308 -3.61 -23.30 -11.76
N PRO A 309 -2.88 -23.16 -12.88
CA PRO A 309 -1.74 -22.24 -12.99
C PRO A 309 -2.09 -20.79 -12.69
N LEU A 310 -3.27 -20.32 -13.12
CA LEU A 310 -3.71 -18.95 -12.86
C LEU A 310 -4.06 -18.74 -11.39
N THR A 311 -4.72 -19.72 -10.76
CA THR A 311 -4.97 -19.74 -9.31
C THR A 311 -3.66 -19.67 -8.53
N ALA A 312 -2.67 -20.50 -8.86
CA ALA A 312 -1.36 -20.51 -8.21
C ALA A 312 -0.63 -19.17 -8.39
N TYR A 313 -0.68 -18.60 -9.60
CA TYR A 313 -0.05 -17.30 -9.88
C TYR A 313 -0.72 -16.14 -9.11
N LEU A 314 -2.04 -16.05 -9.14
CA LEU A 314 -2.78 -15.00 -8.43
C LEU A 314 -2.60 -15.12 -6.91
N ALA A 315 -2.56 -16.34 -6.38
CA ALA A 315 -2.34 -16.57 -4.95
C ALA A 315 -0.93 -16.14 -4.49
N THR A 316 0.11 -16.40 -5.27
CA THR A 316 1.51 -16.07 -4.91
C THR A 316 1.92 -14.66 -5.30
N SER A 317 1.23 -14.04 -6.26
CA SER A 317 1.55 -12.71 -6.78
C SER A 317 1.62 -11.65 -5.68
N PRO A 318 2.69 -10.82 -5.62
CA PRO A 318 2.86 -9.81 -4.58
C PRO A 318 2.08 -8.52 -4.87
N GLY A 319 0.87 -8.63 -5.44
CA GLY A 319 -0.01 -7.53 -5.83
C GLY A 319 -0.88 -6.97 -4.72
N GLY A 320 -1.75 -6.03 -5.09
CA GLY A 320 -2.84 -5.57 -4.24
C GLY A 320 -3.99 -6.58 -4.24
N MET A 321 -4.56 -6.87 -3.08
CA MET A 321 -5.67 -7.83 -2.94
C MET A 321 -6.85 -7.46 -3.86
N ASP A 322 -7.21 -6.18 -3.95
CA ASP A 322 -8.35 -5.71 -4.75
C ASP A 322 -8.19 -6.04 -6.24
N SER A 323 -7.02 -5.74 -6.82
CA SER A 323 -6.75 -6.02 -8.23
C SER A 323 -6.76 -7.52 -8.53
N ILE A 324 -6.21 -8.32 -7.61
CA ILE A 324 -6.15 -9.77 -7.74
C ILE A 324 -7.54 -10.39 -7.57
N ALA A 325 -8.35 -9.88 -6.64
CA ALA A 325 -9.73 -10.33 -6.44
C ALA A 325 -10.58 -10.12 -7.69
N ILE A 326 -10.46 -8.94 -8.35
CA ILE A 326 -11.17 -8.64 -9.60
C ILE A 326 -10.76 -9.62 -10.71
N ILE A 327 -9.46 -9.86 -10.88
CA ILE A 327 -8.96 -10.79 -11.91
C ILE A 327 -9.41 -12.23 -11.60
N ALA A 328 -9.36 -12.64 -10.33
CA ALA A 328 -9.77 -13.97 -9.91
C ALA A 328 -11.29 -14.18 -10.10
N ALA A 329 -12.10 -13.17 -9.77
CA ALA A 329 -13.56 -13.24 -9.96
C ALA A 329 -13.98 -13.29 -11.43
N ALA A 330 -13.17 -12.74 -12.31
CA ALA A 330 -13.41 -12.74 -13.75
C ALA A 330 -13.04 -14.06 -14.43
N ALA A 331 -12.21 -14.89 -13.80
CA ALA A 331 -11.72 -16.13 -14.35
C ALA A 331 -12.56 -17.32 -13.89
N GLN A 332 -13.12 -18.10 -14.82
CA GLN A 332 -14.06 -19.21 -14.51
C GLN A 332 -13.42 -20.39 -13.76
N ASN A 333 -12.10 -20.59 -13.88
CA ASN A 333 -11.39 -21.76 -13.33
C ASN A 333 -10.52 -21.42 -12.11
N VAL A 334 -10.62 -20.21 -11.56
CA VAL A 334 -9.81 -19.77 -10.43
C VAL A 334 -10.52 -20.06 -9.11
N ASP A 335 -9.82 -20.73 -8.19
CA ASP A 335 -10.27 -20.84 -6.80
C ASP A 335 -10.03 -19.53 -6.05
N ILE A 336 -11.08 -18.69 -6.06
CA ILE A 336 -11.06 -17.36 -5.41
C ILE A 336 -10.79 -17.50 -3.91
N SER A 337 -11.37 -18.52 -3.25
CA SER A 337 -11.21 -18.73 -1.81
C SER A 337 -9.76 -19.03 -1.45
N PHE A 338 -9.10 -19.90 -2.22
CA PHE A 338 -7.68 -20.21 -2.03
C PHE A 338 -6.80 -18.97 -2.28
N VAL A 339 -7.05 -18.22 -3.37
CA VAL A 339 -6.30 -16.99 -3.69
C VAL A 339 -6.43 -15.97 -2.56
N MET A 340 -7.65 -15.68 -2.12
CA MET A 340 -7.90 -14.68 -1.08
C MET A 340 -7.37 -15.13 0.28
N ALA A 341 -7.46 -16.43 0.63
CA ALA A 341 -6.91 -16.96 1.85
C ALA A 341 -5.39 -16.81 1.92
N LEU A 342 -4.66 -17.16 0.83
CA LEU A 342 -3.20 -17.04 0.80
C LEU A 342 -2.74 -15.57 0.81
N GLN A 343 -3.43 -14.69 0.07
CA GLN A 343 -3.16 -13.25 0.04
C GLN A 343 -3.37 -12.62 1.44
N SER A 344 -4.46 -12.97 2.12
CA SER A 344 -4.78 -12.46 3.47
C SER A 344 -3.81 -13.01 4.52
N ALA A 345 -3.49 -14.31 4.47
CA ALA A 345 -2.49 -14.92 5.36
C ALA A 345 -1.13 -14.23 5.21
N ARG A 346 -0.68 -14.01 3.97
CA ARG A 346 0.57 -13.29 3.70
C ARG A 346 0.52 -11.87 4.26
N PHE A 347 -0.56 -11.16 4.01
CA PHE A 347 -0.73 -9.80 4.53
C PHE A 347 -0.62 -9.75 6.05
N LEU A 348 -1.34 -10.62 6.78
CA LEU A 348 -1.30 -10.70 8.24
C LEU A 348 0.09 -11.03 8.76
N ILE A 349 0.74 -12.05 8.18
CA ILE A 349 2.10 -12.46 8.59
C ILE A 349 3.09 -11.31 8.34
N VAL A 350 3.03 -10.65 7.19
CA VAL A 350 3.92 -9.51 6.88
C VAL A 350 3.68 -8.34 7.82
N LEU A 351 2.43 -8.06 8.17
CA LEU A 351 2.11 -6.97 9.11
C LEU A 351 2.68 -7.25 10.51
N LEU A 352 2.61 -8.51 10.98
CA LEU A 352 3.12 -8.92 12.28
C LEU A 352 4.64 -9.07 12.33
N VAL A 353 5.22 -9.66 11.29
CA VAL A 353 6.67 -9.99 11.24
C VAL A 353 7.51 -8.84 10.67
N GLY A 354 6.91 -7.98 9.84
CA GLY A 354 7.60 -6.88 9.16
C GLY A 354 8.46 -5.99 10.07
N PRO A 355 7.97 -5.53 11.23
CA PRO A 355 8.77 -4.74 12.16
C PRO A 355 10.00 -5.47 12.69
N SER A 356 9.90 -6.78 12.89
CA SER A 356 11.02 -7.62 13.39
C SER A 356 12.06 -7.82 12.29
N VAL A 357 11.62 -8.11 11.06
CA VAL A 357 12.51 -8.23 9.89
C VAL A 357 13.22 -6.91 9.61
N ALA A 358 12.50 -5.79 9.62
CA ALA A 358 13.10 -4.47 9.43
C ALA A 358 14.18 -4.16 10.47
N ARG A 359 13.96 -4.53 11.75
CA ARG A 359 14.97 -4.37 12.82
C ARG A 359 16.19 -5.25 12.63
N LEU A 360 16.00 -6.51 12.18
CA LEU A 360 17.10 -7.43 11.89
C LEU A 360 18.00 -6.88 10.76
N VAL A 361 17.38 -6.44 9.67
CA VAL A 361 18.10 -5.85 8.55
C VAL A 361 18.79 -4.54 8.95
N ALA A 362 18.15 -3.70 9.77
CA ALA A 362 18.76 -2.47 10.27
C ALA A 362 20.08 -2.75 11.04
N ARG A 363 20.12 -3.84 11.81
CA ARG A 363 21.33 -4.24 12.55
C ARG A 363 22.44 -4.72 11.61
N SER A 364 22.09 -5.47 10.56
CA SER A 364 23.07 -6.02 9.62
C SER A 364 23.67 -4.97 8.65
N VAL A 365 22.97 -3.86 8.41
CA VAL A 365 23.44 -2.79 7.51
C VAL A 365 24.28 -1.74 8.26
N ARG A 366 24.16 -1.66 9.59
CA ARG A 366 24.98 -0.77 10.43
C ARG A 366 26.41 -1.29 10.70
N GLN A 367 26.67 -2.56 10.38
CA GLN A 367 28.01 -3.16 10.38
C GLN A 367 28.64 -3.07 8.99
#